data_de7572b9352c432af9b6a6bdb7eb5aba
#
_entry.id   de7572b9352c432af9b6a6bdb7eb5aba
#
_cell.length_a   1.000
_cell.length_b   1.000
_cell.length_c   1.000
_cell.angle_alpha   90.00
_cell.angle_beta   90.00
_cell.angle_gamma   90.00
#
_symmetry.space_group_name_H-M   'P 1'
#
loop_
_entity.id
_entity.type
_entity.pdbx_description
1 polymer ?
#
loop_
_entity_poly.entity_id
_entity_poly.type
_entity_poly.pdbx_seq_one_letter_code
_entity_poly.pdbx_strand_id
1 'polypeptide(L)'
;MHSLKTLLFGPPVLTLAVAESLTGGRLQARVTAESGSSAYFLGGVTAYTLESKVRLLAVDRSEAEACACVSAPVAEQMAEGVCRLFGADLGVATTGWAEPSVQAGVAEPFAWWAVSHWDRTASRARRTWSGRVVFPGQSRHAVQQAVTDAVVAELERYLRDVRTL
;
A
#
# COMPACT_ATOMS: atom_id res chain seq x y z
N MET A 1 -10.30 -14.24 -15.34
CA MET A 1 -9.36 -13.42 -14.54
C MET A 1 -10.06 -13.17 -13.21
N HIS A 2 -9.50 -13.61 -12.07
CA HIS A 2 -10.17 -13.45 -10.77
C HIS A 2 -9.97 -12.00 -10.32
N SER A 3 -11.05 -11.31 -9.95
CA SER A 3 -10.97 -9.96 -9.40
C SER A 3 -10.37 -9.98 -7.99
N LEU A 4 -9.86 -8.83 -7.53
CA LEU A 4 -9.35 -8.66 -6.15
C LEU A 4 -10.37 -9.17 -5.12
N LYS A 5 -11.65 -8.87 -5.32
CA LYS A 5 -12.75 -9.36 -4.48
C LYS A 5 -12.75 -10.88 -4.39
N THR A 6 -12.75 -11.57 -5.52
CA THR A 6 -12.79 -13.04 -5.56
C THR A 6 -11.60 -13.66 -4.82
N LEU A 7 -10.42 -13.06 -4.97
CA LEU A 7 -9.19 -13.49 -4.29
C LEU A 7 -9.25 -13.27 -2.77
N LEU A 8 -9.82 -12.16 -2.31
CA LEU A 8 -9.96 -11.88 -0.88
C LEU A 8 -11.05 -12.73 -0.22
N PHE A 9 -12.12 -13.07 -0.95
CA PHE A 9 -13.21 -13.92 -0.47
C PHE A 9 -12.91 -15.42 -0.40
N GLY A 10 -11.80 -15.87 -0.99
CA GLY A 10 -11.40 -17.28 -0.86
C GLY A 10 -11.25 -17.69 0.61
N PRO A 11 -11.53 -18.98 0.97
CA PRO A 11 -11.36 -19.45 2.34
C PRO A 11 -9.87 -19.57 2.74
N PRO A 12 -9.45 -19.02 3.90
CA PRO A 12 -10.21 -18.09 4.75
C PRO A 12 -10.38 -16.71 4.07
N VAL A 13 -11.44 -15.98 4.40
CA VAL A 13 -11.59 -14.57 3.96
C VAL A 13 -10.46 -13.74 4.55
N LEU A 14 -9.75 -13.00 3.70
CA LEU A 14 -8.68 -12.09 4.12
C LEU A 14 -9.20 -10.65 4.13
N THR A 15 -8.97 -9.96 5.21
CA THR A 15 -9.32 -8.54 5.36
C THR A 15 -8.17 -7.65 4.94
N LEU A 16 -8.50 -6.48 4.39
CA LEU A 16 -7.56 -5.53 3.79
C LEU A 16 -7.71 -4.14 4.39
N ALA A 17 -6.59 -3.50 4.67
CA ALA A 17 -6.50 -2.07 4.96
C ALA A 17 -5.44 -1.39 4.10
N VAL A 18 -5.58 -0.08 3.86
CA VAL A 18 -4.74 0.68 2.92
C VAL A 18 -4.17 1.95 3.56
N ALA A 19 -2.87 2.18 3.39
CA ALA A 19 -2.18 3.42 3.76
C ALA A 19 -1.64 4.13 2.52
N GLU A 20 -2.15 5.30 2.23
CA GLU A 20 -1.78 6.06 1.04
C GLU A 20 -0.96 7.31 1.36
N SER A 21 -0.06 7.68 0.45
CA SER A 21 0.56 8.99 0.40
C SER A 21 0.34 9.61 -0.98
N LEU A 22 1.22 9.38 -1.95
CA LEU A 22 1.11 10.00 -3.27
C LEU A 22 -0.17 9.64 -4.05
N THR A 23 -0.78 8.50 -3.82
CA THR A 23 -2.00 8.06 -4.50
C THR A 23 -3.27 8.78 -4.04
N GLY A 24 -3.24 9.40 -2.86
CA GLY A 24 -4.21 10.39 -2.42
C GLY A 24 -5.67 9.90 -2.33
N GLY A 25 -5.91 8.66 -1.95
CA GLY A 25 -7.24 8.04 -1.83
C GLY A 25 -7.66 7.19 -3.03
N ARG A 26 -6.88 7.16 -4.12
CA ARG A 26 -7.21 6.37 -5.33
C ARG A 26 -7.18 4.87 -5.09
N LEU A 27 -6.23 4.40 -4.29
CA LEU A 27 -6.14 2.97 -3.98
C LEU A 27 -7.35 2.51 -3.15
N GLN A 28 -7.78 3.29 -2.16
CA GLN A 28 -9.02 3.03 -1.42
C GLN A 28 -10.25 3.03 -2.33
N ALA A 29 -10.36 4.03 -3.20
CA ALA A 29 -11.45 4.11 -4.17
C ALA A 29 -11.44 2.89 -5.12
N ARG A 30 -10.26 2.45 -5.57
CA ARG A 30 -10.12 1.28 -6.44
C ARG A 30 -10.53 -0.03 -5.74
N VAL A 31 -10.14 -0.19 -4.46
CA VAL A 31 -10.50 -1.37 -3.65
C VAL A 31 -12.01 -1.43 -3.40
N THR A 32 -12.64 -0.29 -3.17
CA THR A 32 -14.08 -0.20 -2.87
C THR A 32 -14.98 -0.10 -4.08
N ALA A 33 -14.44 -0.07 -5.30
CA ALA A 33 -15.20 0.04 -6.54
C ALA A 33 -16.15 -1.15 -6.80
N GLU A 34 -15.84 -2.32 -6.25
CA GLU A 34 -16.68 -3.51 -6.39
C GLU A 34 -17.73 -3.59 -5.26
N SER A 35 -18.98 -3.89 -5.63
CA SER A 35 -20.06 -4.09 -4.65
C SER A 35 -19.71 -5.21 -3.66
N GLY A 36 -20.00 -5.01 -2.38
CA GLY A 36 -19.71 -5.97 -1.31
C GLY A 36 -18.29 -5.85 -0.74
N SER A 37 -17.55 -4.79 -1.07
CA SER A 37 -16.21 -4.53 -0.54
C SER A 37 -16.15 -4.42 0.99
N SER A 38 -17.26 -4.07 1.65
CA SER A 38 -17.36 -4.03 3.12
C SER A 38 -17.08 -5.36 3.82
N ALA A 39 -17.14 -6.47 3.10
CA ALA A 39 -16.86 -7.78 3.68
C ALA A 39 -15.35 -8.08 3.81
N TYR A 40 -14.50 -7.35 3.13
CA TYR A 40 -13.04 -7.53 3.18
C TYR A 40 -12.26 -6.24 3.45
N PHE A 41 -12.76 -5.07 3.05
CA PHE A 41 -12.08 -3.80 3.24
C PHE A 41 -12.47 -3.17 4.57
N LEU A 42 -11.54 -3.10 5.52
CA LEU A 42 -11.78 -2.56 6.86
C LEU A 42 -11.60 -1.03 6.91
N GLY A 43 -10.88 -0.46 5.97
CA GLY A 43 -10.66 0.97 5.90
C GLY A 43 -9.26 1.34 5.41
N GLY A 44 -9.01 2.65 5.35
CA GLY A 44 -7.71 3.15 4.97
C GLY A 44 -7.49 4.58 5.40
N VAL A 45 -6.24 5.01 5.33
CA VAL A 45 -5.82 6.36 5.67
C VAL A 45 -4.95 6.97 4.56
N THR A 46 -5.13 8.24 4.29
CA THR A 46 -4.18 9.04 3.50
C THR A 46 -3.24 9.77 4.46
N ALA A 47 -2.12 9.12 4.79
CA ALA A 47 -1.08 9.66 5.66
C ALA A 47 -0.08 10.46 4.82
N TYR A 48 -0.45 11.69 4.45
CA TYR A 48 0.26 12.49 3.46
C TYR A 48 1.53 13.17 4.01
N THR A 49 1.50 13.56 5.28
CA THR A 49 2.62 14.24 5.96
C THR A 49 3.43 13.28 6.82
N LEU A 50 4.65 13.67 7.17
CA LEU A 50 5.47 12.95 8.16
C LEU A 50 4.69 12.73 9.46
N GLU A 51 4.06 13.78 9.99
CA GLU A 51 3.31 13.71 11.25
C GLU A 51 2.17 12.69 11.20
N SER A 52 1.43 12.62 10.07
CA SER A 52 0.37 11.63 9.94
C SER A 52 0.92 10.21 9.81
N LYS A 53 2.05 10.01 9.13
CA LYS A 53 2.72 8.69 9.05
C LYS A 53 3.18 8.22 10.44
N VAL A 54 3.83 9.09 11.19
CA VAL A 54 4.30 8.77 12.56
C VAL A 54 3.11 8.49 13.48
N ARG A 55 2.16 9.41 13.55
CA ARG A 55 1.05 9.33 14.50
C ARG A 55 0.08 8.19 14.23
N LEU A 56 -0.28 7.96 12.97
CA LEU A 56 -1.31 6.98 12.60
C LEU A 56 -0.74 5.59 12.35
N LEU A 57 0.47 5.51 11.80
CA LEU A 57 1.04 4.27 11.29
C LEU A 57 2.27 3.81 12.06
N ALA A 58 2.71 4.59 13.05
CA ALA A 58 3.93 4.36 13.84
C ALA A 58 5.20 4.19 12.97
N VAL A 59 5.29 4.98 11.91
CA VAL A 59 6.51 5.09 11.09
C VAL A 59 7.61 5.73 11.93
N ASP A 60 8.83 5.20 11.87
CA ASP A 60 9.97 5.79 12.54
C ASP A 60 10.27 7.20 11.98
N ARG A 61 10.27 8.20 12.87
CA ARG A 61 10.44 9.60 12.50
C ARG A 61 11.80 9.85 11.86
N SER A 62 12.86 9.35 12.50
CA SER A 62 14.23 9.63 12.08
C SER A 62 14.54 9.02 10.72
N GLU A 63 14.05 7.80 10.49
CA GLU A 63 14.20 7.10 9.22
C GLU A 63 13.40 7.80 8.11
N ALA A 64 12.17 8.22 8.40
CA ALA A 64 11.35 8.94 7.44
C ALA A 64 11.91 10.33 7.09
N GLU A 65 12.44 11.07 8.04
CA GLU A 65 13.10 12.36 7.82
C GLU A 65 14.34 12.20 6.92
N ALA A 66 15.16 11.18 7.15
CA ALA A 66 16.37 10.93 6.39
C ALA A 66 16.13 10.67 4.90
N CYS A 67 14.94 10.21 4.51
CA CYS A 67 14.58 9.88 3.12
C CYS A 67 13.39 10.68 2.58
N ALA A 68 13.05 11.81 3.20
CA ALA A 68 11.87 12.61 2.84
C ALA A 68 10.57 11.78 2.75
N CYS A 69 10.42 10.81 3.63
CA CYS A 69 9.30 9.85 3.71
C CYS A 69 9.15 8.91 2.51
N VAL A 70 10.17 8.78 1.65
CA VAL A 70 10.08 7.99 0.41
C VAL A 70 11.21 6.94 0.35
N SER A 71 10.91 5.76 0.87
CA SER A 71 11.81 4.61 0.84
C SER A 71 11.04 3.30 1.00
N ALA A 72 11.71 2.16 0.73
CA ALA A 72 11.15 0.84 0.98
C ALA A 72 10.79 0.65 2.47
N PRO A 73 11.69 0.92 3.44
CA PRO A 73 11.35 0.78 4.87
C PRO A 73 10.15 1.62 5.29
N VAL A 74 10.02 2.87 4.80
CA VAL A 74 8.86 3.70 5.11
C VAL A 74 7.57 3.09 4.57
N ALA A 75 7.56 2.59 3.32
CA ALA A 75 6.40 1.92 2.74
C ALA A 75 6.03 0.66 3.55
N GLU A 76 7.01 -0.14 3.96
CA GLU A 76 6.82 -1.34 4.76
C GLU A 76 6.23 -1.01 6.13
N GLN A 77 6.78 -0.02 6.84
CA GLN A 77 6.24 0.43 8.11
C GLN A 77 4.81 0.97 7.98
N MET A 78 4.50 1.67 6.89
CA MET A 78 3.13 2.13 6.59
C MET A 78 2.18 0.94 6.39
N ALA A 79 2.58 -0.08 5.64
CA ALA A 79 1.77 -1.28 5.41
C ALA A 79 1.53 -2.06 6.70
N GLU A 80 2.54 -2.21 7.54
CA GLU A 80 2.41 -2.82 8.86
C GLU A 80 1.55 -1.99 9.81
N GLY A 81 1.76 -0.67 9.78
CA GLY A 81 1.02 0.27 10.61
C GLY A 81 -0.47 0.24 10.32
N VAL A 82 -0.88 0.17 9.06
CA VAL A 82 -2.29 0.12 8.70
C VAL A 82 -2.94 -1.22 9.06
N CYS A 83 -2.20 -2.34 9.00
CA CYS A 83 -2.66 -3.62 9.55
C CYS A 83 -3.00 -3.49 11.05
N ARG A 84 -2.10 -2.87 11.83
CA ARG A 84 -2.31 -2.66 13.27
C ARG A 84 -3.50 -1.74 13.54
N LEU A 85 -3.60 -0.64 12.78
CA LEU A 85 -4.62 0.39 12.97
C LEU A 85 -6.04 -0.15 12.78
N PHE A 86 -6.25 -0.97 11.75
CA PHE A 86 -7.57 -1.51 11.41
C PHE A 86 -7.78 -2.97 11.86
N GLY A 87 -6.75 -3.63 12.35
CA GLY A 87 -6.82 -5.06 12.65
C GLY A 87 -6.97 -5.93 11.41
N ALA A 88 -6.42 -5.51 10.27
CA ALA A 88 -6.53 -6.22 9.00
C ALA A 88 -5.48 -7.34 8.87
N ASP A 89 -5.80 -8.37 8.06
CA ASP A 89 -4.85 -9.44 7.73
C ASP A 89 -3.82 -8.95 6.72
N LEU A 90 -4.25 -8.08 5.80
CA LEU A 90 -3.41 -7.48 4.76
C LEU A 90 -3.37 -5.96 4.92
N GLY A 91 -2.18 -5.40 4.88
CA GLY A 91 -1.95 -3.97 4.77
C GLY A 91 -1.21 -3.65 3.48
N VAL A 92 -1.71 -2.68 2.74
CA VAL A 92 -1.06 -2.20 1.51
C VAL A 92 -0.72 -0.73 1.67
N ALA A 93 0.49 -0.34 1.26
CA ALA A 93 0.92 1.05 1.38
C ALA A 93 1.59 1.59 0.11
N THR A 94 1.49 2.91 -0.06
CA THR A 94 2.17 3.65 -1.13
C THR A 94 2.82 4.92 -0.58
N THR A 95 4.07 5.18 -0.97
CA THR A 95 4.75 6.46 -0.75
C THR A 95 5.62 6.80 -1.96
N GLY A 96 5.83 8.07 -2.29
CA GLY A 96 6.61 8.42 -3.49
C GLY A 96 6.44 9.85 -3.95
N TRP A 97 7.05 10.13 -5.08
CA TRP A 97 7.01 11.40 -5.80
C TRP A 97 6.19 11.23 -7.07
N ALA A 98 5.03 11.87 -7.12
CA ALA A 98 4.15 11.80 -8.30
C ALA A 98 4.58 12.71 -9.45
N GLU A 99 5.60 13.53 -9.24
CA GLU A 99 6.21 14.45 -10.20
C GLU A 99 7.69 14.69 -9.85
N PRO A 100 8.51 15.16 -10.79
CA PRO A 100 9.88 15.55 -10.48
C PRO A 100 9.96 16.63 -9.40
N SER A 101 11.00 16.60 -8.58
CA SER A 101 11.26 17.61 -7.55
C SER A 101 12.74 17.98 -7.55
N VAL A 102 13.06 19.17 -8.00
CA VAL A 102 14.45 19.70 -8.00
C VAL A 102 14.97 19.80 -6.56
N GLN A 103 14.13 20.24 -5.62
CA GLN A 103 14.51 20.39 -4.22
C GLN A 103 14.86 19.06 -3.54
N ALA A 104 14.20 17.97 -3.96
CA ALA A 104 14.45 16.64 -3.44
C ALA A 104 15.45 15.82 -4.30
N GLY A 105 16.00 16.41 -5.36
CA GLY A 105 16.89 15.70 -6.30
C GLY A 105 16.20 14.58 -7.09
N VAL A 106 14.88 14.68 -7.26
CA VAL A 106 14.06 13.67 -7.96
C VAL A 106 13.88 14.09 -9.41
N ALA A 107 14.58 13.40 -10.31
CA ALA A 107 14.51 13.67 -11.76
C ALA A 107 13.24 13.12 -12.39
N GLU A 108 12.76 11.97 -11.93
CA GLU A 108 11.61 11.26 -12.51
C GLU A 108 10.66 10.80 -11.42
N PRO A 109 9.32 10.80 -11.70
CA PRO A 109 8.34 10.29 -10.77
C PRO A 109 8.58 8.81 -10.43
N PHE A 110 8.49 8.47 -9.16
CA PHE A 110 8.58 7.08 -8.71
C PHE A 110 7.80 6.86 -7.41
N ALA A 111 7.45 5.61 -7.16
CA ALA A 111 6.82 5.22 -5.91
C ALA A 111 7.44 3.93 -5.34
N TRP A 112 7.43 3.84 -4.03
CA TRP A 112 7.53 2.61 -3.30
C TRP A 112 6.13 2.15 -2.89
N TRP A 113 5.87 0.88 -3.07
CA TRP A 113 4.70 0.21 -2.52
C TRP A 113 5.16 -0.90 -1.57
N ALA A 114 4.31 -1.25 -0.63
CA ALA A 114 4.54 -2.40 0.24
C ALA A 114 3.24 -3.14 0.52
N VAL A 115 3.38 -4.43 0.79
CA VAL A 115 2.31 -5.30 1.29
C VAL A 115 2.81 -5.98 2.56
N SER A 116 1.98 -5.98 3.60
CA SER A 116 2.19 -6.73 4.83
C SER A 116 1.06 -7.73 5.00
N HIS A 117 1.39 -9.01 5.17
CA HIS A 117 0.43 -10.07 5.46
C HIS A 117 0.67 -10.63 6.84
N TRP A 118 -0.34 -10.61 7.68
CA TRP A 118 -0.35 -11.19 9.01
C TRP A 118 -1.12 -12.49 8.99
N ASP A 119 -0.42 -13.61 9.02
CA ASP A 119 -1.03 -14.92 9.17
C ASP A 119 -1.49 -15.09 10.63
N ARG A 120 -2.80 -15.07 10.83
CA ARG A 120 -3.42 -15.23 12.15
C ARG A 120 -3.65 -16.69 12.54
N THR A 121 -3.45 -17.64 11.61
CA THR A 121 -3.88 -19.02 11.80
C THR A 121 -2.83 -19.88 12.51
N ALA A 122 -1.59 -19.90 12.08
CA ALA A 122 -0.61 -20.88 12.55
C ALA A 122 0.42 -20.35 13.55
N SER A 123 1.06 -19.22 13.25
CA SER A 123 2.19 -18.74 14.06
C SER A 123 2.17 -17.23 14.31
N ARG A 124 1.16 -16.52 13.88
CA ARG A 124 1.14 -15.05 13.80
C ARG A 124 2.34 -14.51 13.01
N ALA A 125 2.84 -15.30 12.08
CA ALA A 125 3.94 -14.90 11.23
C ALA A 125 3.50 -13.69 10.39
N ARG A 126 4.37 -12.68 10.35
CA ARG A 126 4.21 -11.52 9.50
C ARG A 126 5.20 -11.61 8.36
N ARG A 127 4.72 -11.41 7.15
CA ARG A 127 5.55 -11.24 5.97
C ARG A 127 5.28 -9.86 5.38
N THR A 128 6.33 -9.06 5.25
CA THR A 128 6.26 -7.73 4.62
C THR A 128 7.27 -7.70 3.48
N TRP A 129 6.88 -7.13 2.35
CA TRP A 129 7.74 -6.92 1.19
C TRP A 129 7.32 -5.66 0.44
N SER A 130 8.23 -5.13 -0.33
CA SER A 130 8.05 -3.88 -1.07
C SER A 130 8.63 -3.96 -2.47
N GLY A 131 8.24 -3.03 -3.29
CA GLY A 131 8.79 -2.83 -4.62
C GLY A 131 8.77 -1.37 -5.03
N ARG A 132 9.57 -1.04 -6.04
CA ARG A 132 9.67 0.29 -6.60
C ARG A 132 9.18 0.32 -8.04
N VAL A 133 8.45 1.37 -8.40
CA VAL A 133 7.99 1.63 -9.76
C VAL A 133 8.38 3.04 -10.18
N VAL A 134 8.76 3.23 -11.45
CA VAL A 134 9.23 4.51 -12.01
C VAL A 134 8.39 4.84 -13.23
N PHE A 135 8.04 6.10 -13.42
CA PHE A 135 7.14 6.57 -14.47
C PHE A 135 7.70 7.79 -15.20
N PRO A 136 8.76 7.61 -16.02
CA PRO A 136 9.40 8.72 -16.72
C PRO A 136 8.42 9.48 -17.62
N GLY A 137 8.46 10.81 -17.54
CA GLY A 137 7.70 11.68 -18.43
C GLY A 137 6.18 11.69 -18.22
N GLN A 138 5.67 10.98 -17.23
CA GLN A 138 4.23 10.97 -16.93
C GLN A 138 3.81 12.17 -16.07
N SER A 139 2.58 12.63 -16.30
CA SER A 139 1.98 13.67 -15.47
C SER A 139 1.65 13.14 -14.07
N ARG A 140 1.59 14.04 -13.08
CA ARG A 140 1.23 13.73 -11.68
C ARG A 140 -0.01 12.84 -11.56
N HIS A 141 -1.08 13.18 -12.27
CA HIS A 141 -2.33 12.40 -12.23
C HIS A 141 -2.14 10.99 -12.83
N ALA A 142 -1.42 10.89 -13.95
CA ALA A 142 -1.15 9.60 -14.58
C ALA A 142 -0.28 8.70 -13.68
N VAL A 143 0.74 9.26 -13.02
CA VAL A 143 1.57 8.53 -12.04
C VAL A 143 0.73 8.00 -10.88
N GLN A 144 -0.14 8.82 -10.30
CA GLN A 144 -1.01 8.39 -9.20
C GLN A 144 -1.91 7.22 -9.60
N GLN A 145 -2.47 7.25 -10.81
CA GLN A 145 -3.29 6.16 -11.33
C GLN A 145 -2.44 4.92 -11.61
N ALA A 146 -1.30 5.07 -12.29
CA ALA A 146 -0.41 3.96 -12.64
C ALA A 146 0.15 3.25 -11.40
N VAL A 147 0.49 3.99 -10.34
CA VAL A 147 0.89 3.39 -9.04
C VAL A 147 -0.26 2.59 -8.44
N THR A 148 -1.47 3.13 -8.46
CA THR A 148 -2.66 2.43 -7.94
C THR A 148 -2.86 1.09 -8.67
N ASP A 149 -2.79 1.09 -10.00
CA ASP A 149 -2.99 -0.09 -10.82
C ASP A 149 -1.86 -1.12 -10.61
N ALA A 150 -0.61 -0.67 -10.53
CA ALA A 150 0.54 -1.53 -10.27
C ALA A 150 0.44 -2.25 -8.91
N VAL A 151 0.03 -1.51 -7.87
CA VAL A 151 -0.11 -2.07 -6.51
C VAL A 151 -1.25 -3.08 -6.44
N VAL A 152 -2.38 -2.80 -7.09
CA VAL A 152 -3.51 -3.75 -7.15
C VAL A 152 -3.10 -5.02 -7.90
N ALA A 153 -2.40 -4.89 -9.03
CA ALA A 153 -1.90 -6.04 -9.79
C ALA A 153 -0.94 -6.91 -8.97
N GLU A 154 -0.06 -6.29 -8.19
CA GLU A 154 0.87 -6.99 -7.31
C GLU A 154 0.14 -7.71 -6.17
N LEU A 155 -0.84 -7.07 -5.55
CA LEU A 155 -1.67 -7.70 -4.53
C LEU A 155 -2.45 -8.89 -5.08
N GLU A 156 -3.04 -8.76 -6.28
CA GLU A 156 -3.73 -9.86 -6.94
C GLU A 156 -2.78 -11.01 -7.29
N ARG A 157 -1.56 -10.71 -7.74
CA ARG A 157 -0.53 -11.73 -8.01
C ARG A 157 -0.21 -12.51 -6.74
N TYR A 158 0.07 -11.81 -5.66
CA TYR A 158 0.36 -12.41 -4.36
C TYR A 158 -0.80 -13.30 -3.86
N LEU A 159 -2.01 -12.79 -3.94
CA LEU A 159 -3.19 -13.54 -3.49
C LEU A 159 -3.42 -14.81 -4.32
N ARG A 160 -3.14 -14.81 -5.62
CA ARG A 160 -3.19 -16.03 -6.44
C ARG A 160 -2.17 -17.06 -5.94
N ASP A 161 -0.94 -16.63 -5.67
CA ASP A 161 0.11 -17.54 -5.18
C ASP A 161 -0.27 -18.17 -3.83
N VAL A 162 -0.78 -17.37 -2.90
CA VAL A 162 -1.23 -17.85 -1.58
C VAL A 162 -2.44 -18.78 -1.65
N ARG A 163 -3.33 -18.60 -2.65
CA ARG A 163 -4.54 -19.42 -2.82
C ARG A 163 -4.30 -20.72 -3.56
N THR A 164 -3.13 -20.87 -4.17
CA THR A 164 -2.76 -22.10 -4.91
C THR A 164 -2.05 -23.11 -4.02
N LEU A 165 -1.65 -22.70 -2.82
CA LEU A 165 -1.01 -23.54 -1.79
C LEU A 165 -2.04 -24.10 -0.81
#